data_495c3781627f4c9017d8e4e0f4881fe3
#
_entry.id   495c3781627f4c9017d8e4e0f4881fe3
#
_cell.length_a   1.000
_cell.length_b   1.000
_cell.length_c   1.000
_cell.angle_alpha   90.00
_cell.angle_beta   90.00
_cell.angle_gamma   90.00
#
_symmetry.space_group_name_H-M   'P 1'
#
loop_
_entity.id
_entity.type
_entity.pdbx_description
1 polymer ?
#
loop_
_entity_poly.entity_id
_entity_poly.type
_entity_poly.pdbx_seq_one_letter_code
_entity_poly.pdbx_strand_id
1 'polypeptide(L)'
;MFAVATPPLLHLGAIIALMGLACGCNTVGYYGQAIRGQHELWTRQKSIAALLESPATPAPLKERLTLVLSLREFAEKELHLPANGHYLRYADLERRFVVWNVYAAPEFSLTPKSWWYPVVGSLDYRGYFSERKARDYAAVLERKGFDVYVGGVTAYSTLGWFHDPVLNTFIHESDEDLAELLFHELAHQRLFLPGDTDFNEAFATAVAEEGTRRWMETRHDVAALEKYRVQARRTEQFVNLVTNARQQLALLYTNAPSAPSADVMTQSVTLRTGKQKALRELREGYEQLKAKWGGSTAYDEWFRRSLNNAQLNTVDTYHQLVPAFRGVLREKAGNLEAFYLAIESLRKLDKPARRARLTALAIATDQAAAE
;
A
#
# COMPACT_ATOMS: atom_id res chain seq x y z
N MET A 1 58.05 17.75 19.49
CA MET A 1 57.49 16.68 18.66
C MET A 1 56.02 16.95 18.55
N PHE A 2 55.60 17.70 17.51
CA PHE A 2 54.21 18.12 17.34
C PHE A 2 53.47 17.04 16.51
N ALA A 3 52.46 16.42 17.12
CA ALA A 3 51.53 15.53 16.40
C ALA A 3 50.59 16.38 15.52
N VAL A 4 50.70 16.24 14.22
CA VAL A 4 49.77 16.85 13.24
C VAL A 4 48.44 16.09 13.31
N ALA A 5 47.45 16.72 13.90
CA ALA A 5 46.06 16.21 13.89
C ALA A 5 45.52 16.29 12.44
N THR A 6 45.24 15.15 11.83
CA THR A 6 44.61 15.08 10.52
C THR A 6 43.19 15.70 10.61
N PRO A 7 42.79 16.54 9.66
CA PRO A 7 41.48 17.24 9.73
C PRO A 7 40.31 16.25 9.61
N PRO A 8 39.21 16.47 10.35
CA PRO A 8 38.03 15.54 10.40
C PRO A 8 37.37 15.29 9.05
N LEU A 9 37.58 16.15 8.07
CA LEU A 9 37.11 16.01 6.68
C LEU A 9 37.70 14.83 5.92
N LEU A 10 38.96 14.44 6.20
CA LEU A 10 39.60 13.27 5.60
C LEU A 10 39.03 11.95 6.12
N HIS A 11 38.60 11.90 7.38
CA HIS A 11 37.95 10.72 7.97
C HIS A 11 36.54 10.55 7.46
N LEU A 12 35.78 11.64 7.24
CA LEU A 12 34.46 11.61 6.68
C LEU A 12 34.47 11.14 5.20
N GLY A 13 35.48 11.62 4.43
CA GLY A 13 35.68 11.15 3.04
C GLY A 13 36.08 9.67 2.96
N ALA A 14 36.92 9.17 3.87
CA ALA A 14 37.28 7.76 3.93
C ALA A 14 36.10 6.86 4.36
N ILE A 15 35.26 7.30 5.29
CA ILE A 15 34.05 6.58 5.71
C ILE A 15 33.04 6.53 4.57
N ILE A 16 32.83 7.62 3.83
CA ILE A 16 31.95 7.65 2.65
C ILE A 16 32.48 6.75 1.53
N ALA A 17 33.80 6.73 1.30
CA ALA A 17 34.45 5.86 0.32
C ALA A 17 34.39 4.36 0.73
N LEU A 18 34.57 4.03 2.01
CA LEU A 18 34.42 2.68 2.54
C LEU A 18 32.95 2.20 2.48
N MET A 19 31.98 3.06 2.79
CA MET A 19 30.55 2.75 2.60
C MET A 19 30.20 2.55 1.11
N GLY A 20 30.82 3.29 0.21
CA GLY A 20 30.68 3.12 -1.24
C GLY A 20 31.26 1.79 -1.75
N LEU A 21 32.32 1.30 -1.16
CA LEU A 21 32.96 0.01 -1.50
C LEU A 21 32.23 -1.20 -0.87
N ALA A 22 31.62 -1.04 0.28
CA ALA A 22 30.84 -2.07 0.97
C ALA A 22 29.40 -2.19 0.41
N CYS A 23 28.84 -1.09 -0.12
CA CYS A 23 27.55 -1.07 -0.80
C CYS A 23 27.78 -1.37 -2.28
N GLY A 24 27.53 -2.61 -2.73
CA GLY A 24 27.65 -2.98 -4.16
C GLY A 24 26.95 -1.97 -5.08
N CYS A 25 27.39 -1.84 -6.32
CA CYS A 25 26.93 -0.87 -7.33
C CYS A 25 25.38 -0.76 -7.45
N ASN A 26 24.66 -1.82 -7.14
CA ASN A 26 23.20 -1.85 -7.12
C ASN A 26 22.57 -0.97 -6.03
N THR A 27 23.21 -0.84 -4.86
CA THR A 27 22.69 -0.02 -3.75
C THR A 27 22.87 1.47 -4.04
N VAL A 28 24.03 1.86 -4.55
CA VAL A 28 24.31 3.24 -4.95
C VAL A 28 23.37 3.67 -6.08
N GLY A 29 23.18 2.81 -7.09
CA GLY A 29 22.26 3.06 -8.20
C GLY A 29 20.80 3.19 -7.76
N TYR A 30 20.40 2.45 -6.71
CA TYR A 30 19.07 2.53 -6.12
C TYR A 30 18.84 3.88 -5.41
N TYR A 31 19.72 4.28 -4.50
CA TYR A 31 19.54 5.57 -3.82
C TYR A 31 19.68 6.76 -4.77
N GLY A 32 20.55 6.69 -5.77
CA GLY A 32 20.68 7.72 -6.80
C GLY A 32 19.38 7.95 -7.60
N GLN A 33 18.65 6.87 -7.94
CA GLN A 33 17.35 7.03 -8.62
C GLN A 33 16.26 7.53 -7.67
N ALA A 34 16.28 7.15 -6.39
CA ALA A 34 15.33 7.64 -5.39
C ALA A 34 15.48 9.15 -5.15
N ILE A 35 16.72 9.62 -4.98
CA ILE A 35 17.03 11.06 -4.83
C ILE A 35 16.59 11.84 -6.06
N ARG A 36 16.87 11.34 -7.28
CA ARG A 36 16.46 12.00 -8.52
C ARG A 36 14.93 12.06 -8.65
N GLY A 37 14.23 10.97 -8.33
CA GLY A 37 12.77 10.94 -8.37
C GLY A 37 12.15 11.90 -7.36
N GLN A 38 12.69 11.97 -6.14
CA GLN A 38 12.23 12.92 -5.13
C GLN A 38 12.51 14.37 -5.53
N HIS A 39 13.66 14.65 -6.13
CA HIS A 39 13.99 15.99 -6.65
C HIS A 39 13.03 16.41 -7.79
N GLU A 40 12.69 15.47 -8.69
CA GLU A 40 11.69 15.72 -9.73
C GLU A 40 10.33 16.11 -9.11
N LEU A 41 9.87 15.37 -8.10
CA LEU A 41 8.65 15.71 -7.37
C LEU A 41 8.69 17.14 -6.80
N TRP A 42 9.79 17.55 -6.21
CA TRP A 42 9.90 18.88 -5.62
C TRP A 42 9.93 20.00 -6.65
N THR A 43 10.65 19.82 -7.74
CA THR A 43 10.83 20.86 -8.77
C THR A 43 9.58 21.08 -9.62
N ARG A 44 8.70 20.06 -9.74
CA ARG A 44 7.44 20.16 -10.49
C ARG A 44 6.26 20.71 -9.67
N GLN A 45 6.43 20.90 -8.37
CA GLN A 45 5.34 21.37 -7.51
C GLN A 45 4.96 22.82 -7.77
N LYS A 46 3.65 23.07 -7.89
CA LYS A 46 3.05 24.42 -7.96
C LYS A 46 2.02 24.58 -6.85
N SER A 47 1.86 25.79 -6.31
CA SER A 47 0.79 26.07 -5.34
C SER A 47 -0.59 25.89 -5.97
N ILE A 48 -1.48 25.16 -5.31
CA ILE A 48 -2.87 25.00 -5.77
C ILE A 48 -3.57 26.37 -5.81
N ALA A 49 -3.38 27.24 -4.83
CA ALA A 49 -3.97 28.59 -4.83
C ALA A 49 -3.55 29.37 -6.09
N ALA A 50 -2.24 29.38 -6.41
CA ALA A 50 -1.76 30.05 -7.61
C ALA A 50 -2.30 29.43 -8.92
N LEU A 51 -2.49 28.10 -8.96
CA LEU A 51 -3.10 27.43 -10.11
C LEU A 51 -4.58 27.79 -10.28
N LEU A 52 -5.33 27.94 -9.20
CA LEU A 52 -6.76 28.33 -9.23
C LEU A 52 -6.94 29.77 -9.73
N GLU A 53 -6.03 30.66 -9.38
CA GLU A 53 -6.05 32.06 -9.83
C GLU A 53 -5.58 32.23 -11.29
N SER A 54 -4.70 31.35 -11.76
CA SER A 54 -4.09 31.46 -13.09
C SER A 54 -5.11 31.24 -14.21
N PRO A 55 -5.23 32.14 -15.18
CA PRO A 55 -6.08 31.94 -16.36
C PRO A 55 -5.55 30.84 -17.30
N ALA A 56 -4.26 30.49 -17.21
CA ALA A 56 -3.66 29.43 -17.99
C ALA A 56 -3.97 28.01 -17.48
N THR A 57 -4.53 27.88 -16.29
CA THR A 57 -4.89 26.56 -15.74
C THR A 57 -6.22 26.10 -16.34
N PRO A 58 -6.27 24.89 -16.96
CA PRO A 58 -7.49 24.37 -17.55
C PRO A 58 -8.63 24.22 -16.53
N ALA A 59 -9.86 24.55 -16.94
CA ALA A 59 -11.03 24.48 -16.06
C ALA A 59 -11.21 23.09 -15.41
N PRO A 60 -11.07 21.94 -16.10
CA PRO A 60 -11.19 20.63 -15.48
C PRO A 60 -10.16 20.42 -14.35
N LEU A 61 -8.92 20.92 -14.51
CA LEU A 61 -7.92 20.81 -13.45
C LEU A 61 -8.28 21.71 -12.25
N LYS A 62 -8.83 22.91 -12.47
CA LYS A 62 -9.32 23.78 -11.40
C LYS A 62 -10.41 23.12 -10.58
N GLU A 63 -11.36 22.47 -11.23
CA GLU A 63 -12.45 21.72 -10.57
C GLU A 63 -11.88 20.62 -9.67
N ARG A 64 -10.94 19.82 -10.20
CA ARG A 64 -10.30 18.75 -9.42
C ARG A 64 -9.50 19.29 -8.23
N LEU A 65 -8.74 20.36 -8.42
CA LEU A 65 -7.99 21.01 -7.34
C LEU A 65 -8.91 21.61 -6.27
N THR A 66 -10.06 22.16 -6.66
CA THR A 66 -11.07 22.66 -5.72
C THR A 66 -11.67 21.52 -4.91
N LEU A 67 -11.97 20.38 -5.55
CA LEU A 67 -12.43 19.16 -4.86
C LEU A 67 -11.39 18.70 -3.83
N VAL A 68 -10.11 18.63 -4.20
CA VAL A 68 -9.04 18.26 -3.25
C VAL A 68 -9.03 19.16 -2.02
N LEU A 69 -9.17 20.49 -2.19
CA LEU A 69 -9.21 21.42 -1.06
C LEU A 69 -10.43 21.18 -0.16
N SER A 70 -11.60 20.89 -0.75
CA SER A 70 -12.82 20.56 0.02
C SER A 70 -12.70 19.23 0.76
N LEU A 71 -12.13 18.21 0.15
CA LEU A 71 -11.86 16.92 0.79
C LEU A 71 -10.88 17.06 1.95
N ARG A 72 -9.85 17.89 1.76
CA ARG A 72 -8.87 18.20 2.79
C ARG A 72 -9.52 18.92 3.99
N GLU A 73 -10.40 19.89 3.74
CA GLU A 73 -11.16 20.58 4.78
C GLU A 73 -12.10 19.60 5.53
N PHE A 74 -12.77 18.71 4.80
CA PHE A 74 -13.62 17.66 5.39
C PHE A 74 -12.80 16.72 6.26
N ALA A 75 -11.62 16.30 5.82
CA ALA A 75 -10.72 15.45 6.59
C ALA A 75 -10.32 16.08 7.93
N GLU A 76 -10.01 17.38 7.94
CA GLU A 76 -9.66 18.11 9.16
C GLU A 76 -10.86 18.27 10.11
N LYS A 77 -12.02 18.69 9.60
CA LYS A 77 -13.18 19.06 10.43
C LYS A 77 -14.00 17.87 10.89
N GLU A 78 -14.27 16.93 9.98
CA GLU A 78 -15.22 15.84 10.21
C GLU A 78 -14.54 14.51 10.56
N LEU A 79 -13.31 14.31 10.05
CA LEU A 79 -12.56 13.06 10.31
C LEU A 79 -11.46 13.24 11.35
N HIS A 80 -11.20 14.46 11.80
CA HIS A 80 -10.12 14.80 12.75
C HIS A 80 -8.74 14.31 12.29
N LEU A 81 -8.50 14.32 10.97
CA LEU A 81 -7.23 13.96 10.36
C LEU A 81 -6.34 15.21 10.20
N PRO A 82 -5.06 15.14 10.60
CA PRO A 82 -4.17 16.29 10.49
C PRO A 82 -3.72 16.45 9.02
N ALA A 83 -4.31 17.42 8.30
CA ALA A 83 -3.89 17.69 6.93
C ALA A 83 -2.61 18.56 6.86
N ASN A 84 -2.29 19.31 7.93
CA ASN A 84 -1.10 20.14 8.04
C ASN A 84 -0.81 20.95 6.75
N GLY A 85 0.34 20.74 6.10
CA GLY A 85 0.68 21.35 4.80
C GLY A 85 0.51 20.39 3.59
N HIS A 86 -0.02 19.17 3.80
CA HIS A 86 -0.20 18.18 2.74
C HIS A 86 -1.29 18.62 1.75
N TYR A 87 -1.12 18.25 0.48
CA TYR A 87 -2.09 18.47 -0.61
C TYR A 87 -2.46 19.94 -0.87
N LEU A 88 -1.58 20.89 -0.54
CA LEU A 88 -1.68 22.31 -0.93
C LEU A 88 -0.88 22.63 -2.19
N ARG A 89 -0.17 21.66 -2.75
CA ARG A 89 0.63 21.77 -3.96
C ARG A 89 0.23 20.67 -4.94
N TYR A 90 0.41 20.95 -6.23
CA TYR A 90 0.17 20.00 -7.32
C TYR A 90 1.43 19.80 -8.13
N ALA A 91 1.71 18.57 -8.56
CA ALA A 91 2.79 18.25 -9.48
C ALA A 91 2.29 17.35 -10.61
N ASP A 92 2.56 17.74 -11.84
CA ASP A 92 2.38 16.92 -13.03
C ASP A 92 3.68 16.21 -13.38
N LEU A 93 3.68 14.90 -13.26
CA LEU A 93 4.83 14.04 -13.55
C LEU A 93 4.84 13.54 -15.01
N GLU A 94 3.82 13.87 -15.80
CA GLU A 94 3.68 13.44 -17.20
C GLU A 94 3.77 11.92 -17.39
N ARG A 95 3.37 11.16 -16.37
CA ARG A 95 3.36 9.69 -16.38
C ARG A 95 2.22 9.13 -15.52
N ARG A 96 1.86 7.87 -15.78
CA ARG A 96 0.71 7.20 -15.14
C ARG A 96 0.94 6.86 -13.67
N PHE A 97 2.17 6.53 -13.27
CA PHE A 97 2.51 6.11 -11.91
C PHE A 97 3.68 6.93 -11.37
N VAL A 98 3.64 7.25 -10.09
CA VAL A 98 4.73 7.98 -9.42
C VAL A 98 5.91 7.05 -9.12
N VAL A 99 5.62 5.82 -8.65
CA VAL A 99 6.59 4.79 -8.27
C VAL A 99 6.13 3.43 -8.80
N TRP A 100 7.06 2.53 -9.05
CA TRP A 100 6.82 1.10 -9.31
C TRP A 100 7.40 0.29 -8.17
N ASN A 101 6.53 -0.41 -7.42
CA ASN A 101 6.92 -1.28 -6.33
C ASN A 101 7.19 -2.69 -6.85
N VAL A 102 8.34 -3.26 -6.46
CA VAL A 102 8.72 -4.65 -6.71
C VAL A 102 8.48 -5.43 -5.43
N TYR A 103 7.55 -6.38 -5.50
CA TYR A 103 7.23 -7.36 -4.46
C TYR A 103 7.86 -8.69 -4.83
N ALA A 104 8.31 -9.46 -3.84
CA ALA A 104 8.86 -10.79 -4.08
C ALA A 104 8.52 -11.75 -2.93
N ALA A 105 8.38 -13.03 -3.23
CA ALA A 105 8.24 -14.11 -2.25
C ALA A 105 8.92 -15.36 -2.79
N PRO A 106 9.40 -16.28 -1.93
CA PRO A 106 9.91 -17.57 -2.41
C PRO A 106 8.81 -18.38 -3.13
N GLU A 107 9.19 -19.24 -4.07
CA GLU A 107 8.25 -20.02 -4.89
C GLU A 107 7.24 -20.81 -4.03
N PHE A 108 7.66 -21.35 -2.89
CA PHE A 108 6.82 -22.15 -1.99
C PHE A 108 6.71 -21.54 -0.59
N SER A 109 6.57 -20.22 -0.52
CA SER A 109 6.32 -19.50 0.73
C SER A 109 5.51 -18.23 0.46
N LEU A 110 4.57 -17.93 1.35
CA LEU A 110 3.85 -16.65 1.35
C LEU A 110 4.56 -15.56 2.17
N THR A 111 5.69 -15.88 2.81
CA THR A 111 6.47 -14.88 3.52
C THR A 111 7.10 -13.90 2.52
N PRO A 112 6.75 -12.61 2.57
CA PRO A 112 7.30 -11.65 1.64
C PRO A 112 8.80 -11.49 1.86
N LYS A 113 9.53 -11.21 0.78
CA LYS A 113 10.89 -10.70 0.88
C LYS A 113 10.83 -9.27 1.39
N SER A 114 11.56 -9.00 2.49
CA SER A 114 11.69 -7.65 3.05
C SER A 114 13.03 -7.02 2.64
N TRP A 115 13.03 -5.69 2.56
CA TRP A 115 14.21 -4.84 2.37
C TRP A 115 14.31 -3.84 3.51
N TRP A 116 15.47 -3.76 4.11
CA TRP A 116 15.73 -2.83 5.20
C TRP A 116 16.21 -1.46 4.66
N TYR A 117 15.68 -0.40 5.24
CA TYR A 117 16.01 0.99 4.94
C TYR A 117 16.33 1.76 6.22
N PRO A 118 17.34 2.65 6.23
CA PRO A 118 17.82 3.31 7.45
C PRO A 118 16.77 4.13 8.21
N VAL A 119 15.75 4.65 7.53
CA VAL A 119 14.76 5.57 8.11
C VAL A 119 13.43 4.88 8.39
N VAL A 120 12.93 4.12 7.41
CA VAL A 120 11.58 3.52 7.47
C VAL A 120 11.58 2.08 7.99
N GLY A 121 12.76 1.51 8.24
CA GLY A 121 12.88 0.12 8.68
C GLY A 121 12.70 -0.88 7.53
N SER A 122 12.11 -2.04 7.82
CA SER A 122 11.88 -3.09 6.84
C SER A 122 10.55 -2.87 6.12
N LEU A 123 10.59 -2.91 4.79
CA LEU A 123 9.43 -2.88 3.91
C LEU A 123 9.37 -4.17 3.08
N ASP A 124 8.18 -4.65 2.80
CA ASP A 124 7.93 -5.85 2.01
C ASP A 124 7.85 -5.57 0.49
N TYR A 125 8.34 -4.42 0.09
CA TYR A 125 8.49 -4.01 -1.30
C TYR A 125 9.73 -3.12 -1.49
N ARG A 126 10.13 -2.96 -2.76
CA ARG A 126 11.20 -2.04 -3.16
C ARG A 126 10.70 -1.10 -4.26
N GLY A 127 10.62 0.20 -3.94
CA GLY A 127 10.10 1.23 -4.82
C GLY A 127 11.12 1.79 -5.81
N TYR A 128 10.70 2.04 -7.05
CA TYR A 128 11.50 2.65 -8.11
C TYR A 128 10.73 3.77 -8.80
N PHE A 129 11.35 4.92 -9.00
CA PHE A 129 10.79 6.01 -9.82
C PHE A 129 10.89 5.73 -11.34
N SER A 130 11.47 4.61 -11.74
CA SER A 130 11.61 4.17 -13.13
C SER A 130 11.08 2.76 -13.30
N GLU A 131 10.07 2.58 -14.17
CA GLU A 131 9.51 1.27 -14.50
C GLU A 131 10.57 0.31 -15.01
N ARG A 132 11.44 0.77 -15.93
CA ARG A 132 12.53 -0.05 -16.47
C ARG A 132 13.41 -0.60 -15.36
N LYS A 133 13.85 0.24 -14.41
CA LYS A 133 14.70 -0.21 -13.30
C LYS A 133 13.97 -1.18 -12.36
N ALA A 134 12.67 -0.98 -12.13
CA ALA A 134 11.85 -1.91 -11.37
C ALA A 134 11.81 -3.29 -12.05
N ARG A 135 11.56 -3.33 -13.36
CA ARG A 135 11.52 -4.56 -14.16
C ARG A 135 12.89 -5.23 -14.28
N ASP A 136 13.96 -4.47 -14.45
CA ASP A 136 15.34 -4.99 -14.47
C ASP A 136 15.67 -5.69 -13.15
N TYR A 137 15.27 -5.09 -12.02
CA TYR A 137 15.47 -5.70 -10.70
C TYR A 137 14.56 -6.91 -10.48
N ALA A 138 13.30 -6.86 -10.90
CA ALA A 138 12.37 -7.98 -10.87
C ALA A 138 12.96 -9.21 -11.58
N ALA A 139 13.49 -9.03 -12.79
CA ALA A 139 14.15 -10.09 -13.55
C ALA A 139 15.36 -10.71 -12.82
N VAL A 140 16.08 -9.93 -12.00
CA VAL A 140 17.17 -10.48 -11.16
C VAL A 140 16.60 -11.41 -10.08
N LEU A 141 15.45 -11.04 -9.46
CA LEU A 141 14.81 -11.87 -8.43
C LEU A 141 14.18 -13.13 -9.03
N GLU A 142 13.55 -13.03 -10.19
CA GLU A 142 13.00 -14.19 -10.93
C GLU A 142 14.09 -15.22 -11.23
N ARG A 143 15.26 -14.78 -11.73
CA ARG A 143 16.41 -15.68 -11.94
C ARG A 143 16.92 -16.35 -10.66
N LYS A 144 16.61 -15.79 -9.48
CA LYS A 144 16.93 -16.37 -8.17
C LYS A 144 15.83 -17.29 -7.63
N GLY A 145 14.79 -17.56 -8.44
CA GLY A 145 13.69 -18.44 -8.06
C GLY A 145 12.60 -17.81 -7.19
N PHE A 146 12.52 -16.47 -7.14
CA PHE A 146 11.42 -15.79 -6.49
C PHE A 146 10.22 -15.64 -7.41
N ASP A 147 9.02 -15.76 -6.87
CA ASP A 147 7.82 -15.17 -7.42
C ASP A 147 7.96 -13.64 -7.31
N VAL A 148 7.70 -12.91 -8.38
CA VAL A 148 7.86 -11.45 -8.40
C VAL A 148 6.62 -10.78 -8.99
N TYR A 149 6.23 -9.65 -8.40
CA TYR A 149 5.20 -8.78 -8.93
C TYR A 149 5.69 -7.33 -8.95
N VAL A 150 5.44 -6.63 -10.07
CA VAL A 150 5.74 -5.20 -10.22
C VAL A 150 4.43 -4.46 -10.35
N GLY A 151 4.07 -3.66 -9.35
CA GLY A 151 2.88 -2.82 -9.31
C GLY A 151 3.23 -1.35 -9.49
N GLY A 152 2.47 -0.63 -10.34
CA GLY A 152 2.52 0.83 -10.40
C GLY A 152 1.72 1.42 -9.26
N VAL A 153 2.23 2.49 -8.67
CA VAL A 153 1.63 3.20 -7.53
C VAL A 153 1.30 4.62 -7.96
N THR A 154 0.06 5.03 -7.74
CA THR A 154 -0.44 6.36 -8.14
C THR A 154 -0.18 7.43 -7.10
N ALA A 155 -0.21 7.08 -5.81
CA ALA A 155 0.12 7.97 -4.70
C ALA A 155 1.48 7.61 -4.09
N TYR A 156 2.16 8.58 -3.52
CA TYR A 156 3.43 8.41 -2.83
C TYR A 156 3.45 9.30 -1.61
N SER A 157 3.51 8.69 -0.44
CA SER A 157 3.62 9.41 0.84
C SER A 157 5.07 9.41 1.34
N THR A 158 5.48 10.53 1.88
CA THR A 158 6.76 10.69 2.59
C THR A 158 6.64 10.41 4.08
N LEU A 159 5.53 9.84 4.53
CA LEU A 159 5.23 9.52 5.94
C LEU A 159 5.40 10.75 6.86
N GLY A 160 5.03 11.93 6.38
CA GLY A 160 5.11 13.18 7.15
C GLY A 160 6.48 13.87 7.18
N TRP A 161 7.51 13.32 6.52
CA TRP A 161 8.81 13.98 6.40
C TRP A 161 8.76 15.23 5.53
N PHE A 162 7.84 15.27 4.54
CA PHE A 162 7.58 16.40 3.68
C PHE A 162 6.07 16.54 3.48
N HIS A 163 5.64 17.73 3.03
CA HIS A 163 4.25 17.94 2.63
C HIS A 163 4.01 17.30 1.26
N ASP A 164 3.26 16.21 1.22
CA ASP A 164 2.99 15.45 0.00
C ASP A 164 2.10 16.27 -0.95
N PRO A 165 2.44 16.37 -2.24
CA PRO A 165 1.63 17.07 -3.23
C PRO A 165 0.50 16.20 -3.78
N VAL A 166 -0.51 16.86 -4.33
CA VAL A 166 -1.43 16.24 -5.29
C VAL A 166 -0.68 15.93 -6.57
N LEU A 167 -0.92 14.73 -7.16
CA LEU A 167 -0.23 14.31 -8.39
C LEU A 167 -1.22 14.09 -9.53
N ASN A 168 -0.76 14.33 -10.77
CA ASN A 168 -1.53 13.97 -11.97
C ASN A 168 -1.85 12.48 -12.04
N THR A 169 -1.14 11.65 -11.32
CA THR A 169 -1.27 10.19 -11.31
C THR A 169 -2.56 9.71 -10.63
N PHE A 170 -3.21 10.54 -9.82
CA PHE A 170 -4.44 10.18 -9.10
C PHE A 170 -5.53 11.26 -9.09
N ILE A 171 -5.22 12.52 -9.42
CA ILE A 171 -6.21 13.63 -9.32
C ILE A 171 -7.43 13.42 -10.23
N HIS A 172 -7.30 12.62 -11.28
CA HIS A 172 -8.35 12.35 -12.27
C HIS A 172 -9.15 11.08 -11.99
N GLU A 173 -8.92 10.40 -10.87
CA GLU A 173 -9.76 9.29 -10.40
C GLU A 173 -11.19 9.77 -10.12
N SER A 174 -12.13 8.85 -9.90
CA SER A 174 -13.48 9.24 -9.48
C SER A 174 -13.45 10.09 -8.20
N ASP A 175 -14.53 10.79 -7.90
CA ASP A 175 -14.60 11.65 -6.70
C ASP A 175 -14.44 10.80 -5.43
N GLU A 176 -15.09 9.63 -5.40
CA GLU A 176 -15.01 8.67 -4.31
C GLU A 176 -13.62 8.07 -4.14
N ASP A 177 -12.96 7.67 -5.24
CA ASP A 177 -11.61 7.10 -5.20
C ASP A 177 -10.57 8.15 -4.76
N LEU A 178 -10.73 9.40 -5.23
CA LEU A 178 -9.90 10.52 -4.80
C LEU A 178 -10.09 10.83 -3.31
N ALA A 179 -11.32 10.79 -2.80
CA ALA A 179 -11.61 10.99 -1.39
C ALA A 179 -10.97 9.89 -0.54
N GLU A 180 -11.18 8.63 -0.93
CA GLU A 180 -10.64 7.46 -0.24
C GLU A 180 -9.11 7.51 -0.18
N LEU A 181 -8.47 7.84 -1.31
CA LEU A 181 -7.01 7.98 -1.36
C LEU A 181 -6.51 9.09 -0.42
N LEU A 182 -7.10 10.29 -0.48
CA LEU A 182 -6.67 11.40 0.37
C LEU A 182 -6.88 11.11 1.86
N PHE A 183 -8.01 10.51 2.23
CA PHE A 183 -8.26 10.15 3.63
C PHE A 183 -7.35 9.03 4.11
N HIS A 184 -7.00 8.07 3.26
CA HIS A 184 -6.01 7.03 3.54
C HIS A 184 -4.64 7.62 3.88
N GLU A 185 -4.13 8.47 3.02
CA GLU A 185 -2.81 9.09 3.20
C GLU A 185 -2.79 10.04 4.42
N LEU A 186 -3.89 10.76 4.68
CA LEU A 186 -4.01 11.60 5.86
C LEU A 186 -4.17 10.78 7.15
N ALA A 187 -4.74 9.58 7.10
CA ALA A 187 -4.80 8.69 8.24
C ALA A 187 -3.40 8.26 8.70
N HIS A 188 -2.45 8.06 7.79
CA HIS A 188 -1.04 7.83 8.15
C HIS A 188 -0.40 9.00 8.89
N GLN A 189 -0.87 10.25 8.68
CA GLN A 189 -0.42 11.40 9.45
C GLN A 189 -1.00 11.41 10.88
N ARG A 190 -2.17 10.80 11.08
CA ARG A 190 -2.80 10.67 12.40
C ARG A 190 -2.13 9.60 13.24
N LEU A 191 -1.81 8.46 12.63
CA LEU A 191 -1.18 7.34 13.32
C LEU A 191 -0.33 6.52 12.35
N PHE A 192 0.95 6.36 12.69
CA PHE A 192 1.90 5.52 11.99
C PHE A 192 2.78 4.76 12.98
N LEU A 193 2.94 3.47 12.77
CA LEU A 193 3.70 2.56 13.62
C LEU A 193 4.89 1.99 12.82
N PRO A 194 6.13 2.46 13.06
CA PRO A 194 7.29 1.97 12.33
C PRO A 194 7.44 0.45 12.42
N GLY A 195 7.64 -0.22 11.27
CA GLY A 195 7.84 -1.68 11.19
C GLY A 195 6.57 -2.53 11.27
N ASP A 196 5.37 -1.93 11.24
CA ASP A 196 4.11 -2.66 11.25
C ASP A 196 3.20 -2.23 10.09
N THR A 197 3.60 -2.59 8.86
CA THR A 197 2.91 -2.22 7.62
C THR A 197 1.46 -2.70 7.63
N ASP A 198 1.19 -3.97 7.97
CA ASP A 198 -0.17 -4.52 7.99
C ASP A 198 -1.12 -3.71 8.90
N PHE A 199 -0.62 -3.28 10.06
CA PHE A 199 -1.38 -2.42 10.97
C PHE A 199 -1.66 -1.05 10.36
N ASN A 200 -0.62 -0.40 9.82
CA ASN A 200 -0.72 0.95 9.28
C ASN A 200 -1.68 1.02 8.08
N GLU A 201 -1.55 0.09 7.14
CA GLU A 201 -2.38 0.05 5.95
C GLU A 201 -3.84 -0.29 6.28
N ALA A 202 -4.08 -1.27 7.14
CA ALA A 202 -5.44 -1.61 7.54
C ALA A 202 -6.13 -0.51 8.36
N PHE A 203 -5.39 0.20 9.21
CA PHE A 203 -5.88 1.38 9.91
C PHE A 203 -6.27 2.48 8.92
N ALA A 204 -5.37 2.83 8.02
CA ALA A 204 -5.60 3.88 7.03
C ALA A 204 -6.77 3.53 6.10
N THR A 205 -6.86 2.27 5.65
CA THR A 205 -7.98 1.77 4.84
C THR A 205 -9.32 1.90 5.59
N ALA A 206 -9.40 1.44 6.85
CA ALA A 206 -10.64 1.53 7.61
C ALA A 206 -11.10 2.99 7.84
N VAL A 207 -10.16 3.89 8.08
CA VAL A 207 -10.44 5.34 8.22
C VAL A 207 -10.88 5.95 6.91
N ALA A 208 -10.22 5.59 5.80
CA ALA A 208 -10.54 6.09 4.46
C ALA A 208 -11.94 5.66 4.02
N GLU A 209 -12.29 4.39 4.17
CA GLU A 209 -13.62 3.86 3.84
C GLU A 209 -14.73 4.57 4.64
N GLU A 210 -14.57 4.70 5.94
CA GLU A 210 -15.55 5.39 6.79
C GLU A 210 -15.61 6.88 6.45
N GLY A 211 -14.46 7.52 6.22
CA GLY A 211 -14.38 8.92 5.81
C GLY A 211 -15.09 9.17 4.49
N THR A 212 -14.85 8.34 3.48
CA THR A 212 -15.48 8.44 2.16
C THR A 212 -16.98 8.21 2.26
N ARG A 213 -17.44 7.22 3.06
CA ARG A 213 -18.85 6.98 3.31
C ARG A 213 -19.53 8.24 3.90
N ARG A 214 -18.95 8.85 4.94
CA ARG A 214 -19.48 10.07 5.56
C ARG A 214 -19.51 11.24 4.58
N TRP A 215 -18.43 11.42 3.85
CA TRP A 215 -18.36 12.49 2.85
C TRP A 215 -19.42 12.32 1.76
N MET A 216 -19.60 11.11 1.25
CA MET A 216 -20.66 10.80 0.27
C MET A 216 -22.06 11.09 0.82
N GLU A 217 -22.32 10.83 2.10
CA GLU A 217 -23.59 11.13 2.76
C GLU A 217 -23.87 12.65 2.80
N THR A 218 -22.84 13.50 2.96
CA THR A 218 -23.03 14.97 2.93
C THR A 218 -23.38 15.51 1.55
N ARG A 219 -23.10 14.76 0.49
CA ARG A 219 -23.43 15.17 -0.89
C ARG A 219 -24.90 14.95 -1.25
N HIS A 220 -25.63 14.22 -0.42
CA HIS A 220 -27.06 13.87 -0.67
C HIS A 220 -27.31 13.18 -2.02
N ASP A 221 -26.28 12.60 -2.66
CA ASP A 221 -26.39 11.80 -3.87
C ASP A 221 -26.54 10.31 -3.51
N VAL A 222 -27.80 9.90 -3.36
CA VAL A 222 -28.13 8.52 -2.98
C VAL A 222 -27.64 7.50 -4.01
N ALA A 223 -27.68 7.85 -5.31
CA ALA A 223 -27.24 6.94 -6.36
C ALA A 223 -25.71 6.73 -6.34
N ALA A 224 -24.95 7.80 -6.17
CA ALA A 224 -23.49 7.71 -6.03
C ALA A 224 -23.10 6.94 -4.77
N LEU A 225 -23.77 7.18 -3.63
CA LEU A 225 -23.52 6.45 -2.39
C LEU A 225 -23.80 4.95 -2.55
N GLU A 226 -24.89 4.57 -3.22
CA GLU A 226 -25.19 3.14 -3.44
C GLU A 226 -24.18 2.51 -4.42
N LYS A 227 -23.76 3.20 -5.45
CA LYS A 227 -22.68 2.76 -6.34
C LYS A 227 -21.38 2.50 -5.55
N TYR A 228 -21.01 3.40 -4.66
CA TYR A 228 -19.83 3.22 -3.77
C TYR A 228 -19.99 1.99 -2.88
N ARG A 229 -21.17 1.81 -2.23
CA ARG A 229 -21.45 0.61 -1.41
C ARG A 229 -21.39 -0.69 -2.22
N VAL A 230 -21.89 -0.69 -3.46
CA VAL A 230 -21.76 -1.85 -4.35
C VAL A 230 -20.29 -2.15 -4.65
N GLN A 231 -19.49 -1.12 -4.93
CA GLN A 231 -18.05 -1.31 -5.19
C GLN A 231 -17.31 -1.80 -3.94
N ALA A 232 -17.60 -1.27 -2.76
CA ALA A 232 -17.02 -1.74 -1.49
C ALA A 232 -17.32 -3.24 -1.25
N ARG A 233 -18.57 -3.69 -1.48
CA ARG A 233 -18.93 -5.11 -1.40
C ARG A 233 -18.17 -5.98 -2.41
N ARG A 234 -17.96 -5.48 -3.63
CA ARG A 234 -17.15 -6.20 -4.64
C ARG A 234 -15.70 -6.32 -4.23
N THR A 235 -15.13 -5.26 -3.66
CA THR A 235 -13.77 -5.26 -3.11
C THR A 235 -13.64 -6.31 -2.01
N GLU A 236 -14.58 -6.35 -1.08
CA GLU A 236 -14.60 -7.35 0.00
C GLU A 236 -14.68 -8.79 -0.55
N GLN A 237 -15.55 -9.05 -1.53
CA GLN A 237 -15.66 -10.37 -2.18
C GLN A 237 -14.37 -10.75 -2.91
N PHE A 238 -13.71 -9.82 -3.60
CA PHE A 238 -12.42 -10.04 -4.23
C PHE A 238 -11.33 -10.34 -3.18
N VAL A 239 -11.24 -9.55 -2.12
CA VAL A 239 -10.29 -9.77 -1.01
C VAL A 239 -10.48 -11.15 -0.39
N ASN A 240 -11.72 -11.54 -0.08
CA ASN A 240 -12.05 -12.85 0.47
C ASN A 240 -11.63 -13.99 -0.46
N LEU A 241 -11.86 -13.84 -1.77
CA LEU A 241 -11.44 -14.81 -2.77
C LEU A 241 -9.91 -15.00 -2.77
N VAL A 242 -9.14 -13.91 -2.75
CA VAL A 242 -7.67 -13.96 -2.72
C VAL A 242 -7.16 -14.52 -1.39
N THR A 243 -7.75 -14.11 -0.27
CA THR A 243 -7.38 -14.59 1.07
C THR A 243 -7.61 -16.10 1.20
N ASN A 244 -8.73 -16.63 0.69
CA ASN A 244 -9.00 -18.06 0.68
C ASN A 244 -7.94 -18.83 -0.15
N ALA A 245 -7.56 -18.34 -1.31
CA ALA A 245 -6.50 -18.95 -2.12
C ALA A 245 -5.14 -18.93 -1.38
N ARG A 246 -4.83 -17.83 -0.67
CA ARG A 246 -3.62 -17.74 0.17
C ARG A 246 -3.64 -18.76 1.32
N GLN A 247 -4.78 -18.94 1.99
CA GLN A 247 -4.92 -19.96 3.05
C GLN A 247 -4.68 -21.37 2.51
N GLN A 248 -5.24 -21.70 1.33
CA GLN A 248 -4.98 -22.98 0.67
C GLN A 248 -3.48 -23.18 0.36
N LEU A 249 -2.81 -22.14 -0.16
CA LEU A 249 -1.37 -22.17 -0.42
C LEU A 249 -0.55 -22.29 0.86
N ALA A 250 -0.93 -21.59 1.93
CA ALA A 250 -0.26 -21.69 3.23
C ALA A 250 -0.32 -23.12 3.77
N LEU A 251 -1.49 -23.77 3.72
CA LEU A 251 -1.66 -25.18 4.12
C LEU A 251 -0.84 -26.11 3.24
N LEU A 252 -0.82 -25.90 1.91
CA LEU A 252 -0.01 -26.68 0.98
C LEU A 252 1.48 -26.63 1.32
N TYR A 253 2.00 -25.43 1.62
CA TYR A 253 3.42 -25.23 1.91
C TYR A 253 3.83 -25.73 3.32
N THR A 254 2.93 -25.60 4.31
CA THR A 254 3.19 -26.05 5.68
C THR A 254 3.12 -27.56 5.81
N ASN A 255 2.19 -28.21 5.09
CA ASN A 255 2.00 -29.65 5.15
C ASN A 255 2.94 -30.44 4.20
N ALA A 256 3.84 -29.73 3.51
CA ALA A 256 4.84 -30.41 2.69
C ALA A 256 5.77 -31.25 3.58
N PRO A 257 5.89 -32.57 3.34
CA PRO A 257 6.73 -33.42 4.16
C PRO A 257 8.18 -32.91 4.11
N SER A 258 8.83 -32.85 5.27
CA SER A 258 10.27 -32.61 5.35
C SER A 258 10.98 -33.88 4.86
N ALA A 259 11.15 -34.00 3.56
CA ALA A 259 11.73 -35.21 2.96
C ALA A 259 13.25 -35.27 3.15
N PRO A 260 13.83 -36.46 3.45
CA PRO A 260 15.26 -36.68 3.32
C PRO A 260 15.68 -36.41 1.86
N SER A 261 16.92 -36.00 1.65
CA SER A 261 17.52 -35.43 0.44
C SER A 261 17.28 -36.13 -0.92
N ALA A 262 16.77 -37.35 -0.94
CA ALA A 262 16.53 -38.13 -2.17
C ALA A 262 15.23 -37.76 -2.91
N ASP A 263 14.29 -37.00 -2.29
CA ASP A 263 12.96 -36.75 -2.83
C ASP A 263 12.59 -35.27 -3.03
N VAL A 264 13.56 -34.37 -2.94
CA VAL A 264 13.37 -32.91 -3.09
C VAL A 264 12.75 -32.57 -4.46
N MET A 265 13.08 -33.32 -5.50
CA MET A 265 12.58 -33.10 -6.85
C MET A 265 11.09 -33.43 -6.97
N THR A 266 10.68 -34.59 -6.46
CA THR A 266 9.28 -35.05 -6.43
C THR A 266 8.44 -34.10 -5.56
N GLN A 267 8.94 -33.68 -4.41
CA GLN A 267 8.30 -32.70 -3.53
C GLN A 267 8.08 -31.37 -4.26
N SER A 268 9.10 -30.86 -4.94
CA SER A 268 9.00 -29.61 -5.70
C SER A 268 7.95 -29.68 -6.82
N VAL A 269 7.85 -30.81 -7.51
CA VAL A 269 6.84 -31.07 -8.54
C VAL A 269 5.43 -31.07 -7.92
N THR A 270 5.26 -31.76 -6.79
CA THR A 270 3.97 -31.81 -6.07
C THR A 270 3.51 -30.44 -5.60
N LEU A 271 4.42 -29.66 -4.98
CA LEU A 271 4.12 -28.30 -4.54
C LEU A 271 3.77 -27.38 -5.72
N ARG A 272 4.50 -27.49 -6.82
CA ARG A 272 4.25 -26.70 -8.03
C ARG A 272 2.89 -27.02 -8.63
N THR A 273 2.54 -28.30 -8.71
CA THR A 273 1.23 -28.76 -9.20
C THR A 273 0.09 -28.26 -8.30
N GLY A 274 0.24 -28.38 -6.98
CA GLY A 274 -0.74 -27.86 -6.00
C GLY A 274 -0.91 -26.35 -6.08
N LYS A 275 0.20 -25.61 -6.18
CA LYS A 275 0.18 -24.14 -6.39
C LYS A 275 -0.55 -23.76 -7.66
N GLN A 276 -0.23 -24.40 -8.78
CA GLN A 276 -0.90 -24.12 -10.06
C GLN A 276 -2.40 -24.42 -9.99
N LYS A 277 -2.80 -25.48 -9.27
CA LYS A 277 -4.22 -25.79 -9.03
C LYS A 277 -4.90 -24.66 -8.27
N ALA A 278 -4.36 -24.26 -7.12
CA ALA A 278 -4.93 -23.16 -6.31
C ALA A 278 -5.05 -21.83 -7.08
N LEU A 279 -4.05 -21.49 -7.90
CA LEU A 279 -4.07 -20.27 -8.71
C LEU A 279 -5.07 -20.34 -9.88
N ARG A 280 -5.33 -21.55 -10.45
CA ARG A 280 -6.41 -21.74 -11.43
C ARG A 280 -7.78 -21.58 -10.76
N GLU A 281 -8.01 -22.23 -9.62
CA GLU A 281 -9.25 -22.13 -8.84
C GLU A 281 -9.54 -20.67 -8.43
N LEU A 282 -8.52 -19.91 -8.05
CA LEU A 282 -8.62 -18.46 -7.81
C LEU A 282 -9.12 -17.72 -9.05
N ARG A 283 -8.58 -18.01 -10.22
CA ARG A 283 -9.01 -17.37 -11.48
C ARG A 283 -10.45 -17.75 -11.85
N GLU A 284 -10.80 -19.02 -11.73
CA GLU A 284 -12.16 -19.51 -11.96
C GLU A 284 -13.16 -18.86 -10.99
N GLY A 285 -12.77 -18.71 -9.72
CA GLY A 285 -13.57 -18.01 -8.71
C GLY A 285 -13.80 -16.53 -9.07
N TYR A 286 -12.80 -15.86 -9.64
CA TYR A 286 -12.97 -14.50 -10.14
C TYR A 286 -13.96 -14.41 -11.31
N GLU A 287 -13.88 -15.32 -12.29
CA GLU A 287 -14.83 -15.35 -13.40
C GLU A 287 -16.29 -15.55 -12.91
N GLN A 288 -16.47 -16.36 -11.86
CA GLN A 288 -17.78 -16.52 -11.21
C GLN A 288 -18.26 -15.23 -10.52
N LEU A 289 -17.37 -14.54 -9.79
CA LEU A 289 -17.68 -13.25 -9.19
C LEU A 289 -18.01 -12.20 -10.26
N LYS A 290 -17.20 -12.13 -11.31
CA LYS A 290 -17.40 -11.22 -12.44
C LYS A 290 -18.78 -11.41 -13.09
N ALA A 291 -19.19 -12.67 -13.29
CA ALA A 291 -20.53 -12.99 -13.79
C ALA A 291 -21.64 -12.50 -12.83
N LYS A 292 -21.50 -12.72 -11.51
CA LYS A 292 -22.42 -12.23 -10.48
C LYS A 292 -22.49 -10.69 -10.42
N TRP A 293 -21.41 -9.99 -10.77
CA TRP A 293 -21.34 -8.54 -10.82
C TRP A 293 -21.83 -7.93 -12.14
N GLY A 294 -22.48 -8.72 -12.99
CA GLY A 294 -22.98 -8.26 -14.29
C GLY A 294 -21.88 -7.98 -15.32
N GLY A 295 -20.76 -8.70 -15.23
CA GLY A 295 -19.64 -8.55 -16.16
C GLY A 295 -18.67 -7.42 -15.81
N SER A 296 -18.67 -6.93 -14.57
CA SER A 296 -17.74 -5.88 -14.13
C SER A 296 -16.26 -6.28 -14.33
N THR A 297 -15.48 -5.39 -14.93
CA THR A 297 -14.07 -5.58 -15.27
C THR A 297 -13.09 -5.00 -14.23
N ALA A 298 -13.59 -4.65 -13.04
CA ALA A 298 -12.82 -3.91 -12.02
C ALA A 298 -11.46 -4.55 -11.66
N TYR A 299 -11.37 -5.89 -11.70
CA TYR A 299 -10.14 -6.61 -11.34
C TYR A 299 -9.50 -7.37 -12.52
N ASP A 300 -9.97 -7.17 -13.77
CA ASP A 300 -9.41 -7.84 -14.96
C ASP A 300 -7.91 -7.57 -15.12
N GLU A 301 -7.47 -6.33 -14.87
CA GLU A 301 -6.06 -5.95 -14.93
C GLU A 301 -5.21 -6.75 -13.94
N TRP A 302 -5.73 -6.96 -12.72
CA TRP A 302 -5.03 -7.72 -11.68
C TRP A 302 -4.89 -9.19 -12.08
N PHE A 303 -5.91 -9.79 -12.72
CA PHE A 303 -5.90 -11.17 -13.18
C PHE A 303 -5.21 -11.39 -14.54
N ARG A 304 -4.92 -10.34 -15.31
CA ARG A 304 -4.29 -10.45 -16.64
C ARG A 304 -2.88 -11.04 -16.56
N ARG A 305 -2.16 -10.79 -15.50
CA ARG A 305 -0.81 -11.30 -15.27
C ARG A 305 -0.83 -12.73 -14.72
N SER A 306 0.32 -13.41 -14.80
CA SER A 306 0.50 -14.70 -14.13
C SER A 306 0.43 -14.48 -12.62
N LEU A 307 -0.56 -15.09 -11.98
CA LEU A 307 -0.72 -15.06 -10.53
C LEU A 307 0.45 -15.78 -9.86
N ASN A 308 0.93 -15.21 -8.75
CA ASN A 308 2.00 -15.78 -7.95
C ASN A 308 1.94 -15.30 -6.50
N ASN A 309 2.77 -15.87 -5.62
CA ASN A 309 2.75 -15.54 -4.19
C ASN A 309 2.97 -14.06 -3.90
N ALA A 310 3.89 -13.40 -4.64
CA ALA A 310 4.19 -11.99 -4.45
C ALA A 310 2.98 -11.08 -4.78
N GLN A 311 2.22 -11.43 -5.83
CA GLN A 311 1.02 -10.68 -6.18
C GLN A 311 -0.11 -10.90 -5.17
N LEU A 312 -0.31 -12.12 -4.70
CA LEU A 312 -1.31 -12.41 -3.68
C LEU A 312 -1.03 -11.67 -2.36
N ASN A 313 0.24 -11.52 -2.00
CA ASN A 313 0.64 -10.80 -0.79
C ASN A 313 0.23 -9.32 -0.82
N THR A 314 0.14 -8.68 -2.00
CA THR A 314 -0.27 -7.27 -2.08
C THR A 314 -1.71 -7.04 -1.61
N VAL A 315 -2.60 -8.02 -1.71
CA VAL A 315 -3.99 -7.91 -1.25
C VAL A 315 -4.07 -8.11 0.27
N ASP A 316 -3.31 -9.04 0.82
CA ASP A 316 -3.35 -9.38 2.25
C ASP A 316 -2.89 -8.22 3.15
N THR A 317 -1.81 -7.56 2.77
CA THR A 317 -1.22 -6.45 3.52
C THR A 317 -2.23 -5.33 3.83
N TYR A 318 -3.11 -5.03 2.89
CA TYR A 318 -4.06 -3.91 3.02
C TYR A 318 -5.38 -4.28 3.71
N HIS A 319 -5.81 -5.54 3.67
CA HIS A 319 -7.20 -5.86 4.01
C HIS A 319 -7.39 -6.82 5.19
N GLN A 320 -6.39 -7.61 5.57
CA GLN A 320 -6.55 -8.67 6.57
C GLN A 320 -7.05 -8.16 7.93
N LEU A 321 -6.60 -6.99 8.36
CA LEU A 321 -6.94 -6.42 9.66
C LEU A 321 -8.04 -5.35 9.61
N VAL A 322 -8.51 -4.94 8.43
CA VAL A 322 -9.59 -3.94 8.28
C VAL A 322 -10.85 -4.30 9.07
N PRO A 323 -11.36 -5.56 9.06
CA PRO A 323 -12.52 -5.92 9.87
C PRO A 323 -12.34 -5.62 11.36
N ALA A 324 -11.13 -5.79 11.92
CA ALA A 324 -10.85 -5.46 13.31
C ALA A 324 -11.03 -3.96 13.59
N PHE A 325 -10.48 -3.09 12.73
CA PHE A 325 -10.62 -1.63 12.89
C PHE A 325 -12.06 -1.18 12.72
N ARG A 326 -12.80 -1.74 11.76
CA ARG A 326 -14.24 -1.50 11.60
C ARG A 326 -15.01 -1.96 12.86
N GLY A 327 -14.61 -3.08 13.48
CA GLY A 327 -15.17 -3.57 14.75
C GLY A 327 -14.98 -2.57 15.88
N VAL A 328 -13.76 -2.08 16.07
CA VAL A 328 -13.46 -1.05 17.09
C VAL A 328 -14.29 0.22 16.84
N LEU A 329 -14.40 0.67 15.59
CA LEU A 329 -15.20 1.85 15.26
C LEU A 329 -16.70 1.66 15.59
N ARG A 330 -17.25 0.47 15.33
CA ARG A 330 -18.62 0.12 15.76
C ARG A 330 -18.79 0.10 17.27
N GLU A 331 -17.86 -0.48 18.02
CA GLU A 331 -17.86 -0.46 19.48
C GLU A 331 -17.86 0.97 20.04
N LYS A 332 -17.26 1.91 19.34
CA LYS A 332 -17.27 3.34 19.67
C LYS A 332 -18.46 4.10 19.08
N ALA A 333 -19.49 3.41 18.60
CA ALA A 333 -20.69 3.98 17.98
C ALA A 333 -20.37 4.99 16.85
N GLY A 334 -19.30 4.76 16.10
CA GLY A 334 -18.86 5.63 15.01
C GLY A 334 -18.14 6.90 15.48
N ASN A 335 -17.86 7.07 16.77
CA ASN A 335 -17.11 8.24 17.27
C ASN A 335 -15.62 8.08 16.96
N LEU A 336 -15.12 8.88 16.00
CA LEU A 336 -13.75 8.81 15.51
C LEU A 336 -12.71 9.16 16.58
N GLU A 337 -12.95 10.14 17.45
CA GLU A 337 -12.00 10.48 18.50
C GLU A 337 -11.83 9.32 19.49
N ALA A 338 -12.95 8.70 19.93
CA ALA A 338 -12.92 7.54 20.78
C ALA A 338 -12.26 6.33 20.09
N PHE A 339 -12.47 6.18 18.78
CA PHE A 339 -11.81 5.18 17.95
C PHE A 339 -10.29 5.40 17.94
N TYR A 340 -9.82 6.61 17.60
CA TYR A 340 -8.38 6.90 17.58
C TYR A 340 -7.71 6.66 18.93
N LEU A 341 -8.35 7.04 20.04
CA LEU A 341 -7.83 6.76 21.38
C LEU A 341 -7.72 5.25 21.66
N ALA A 342 -8.71 4.48 21.22
CA ALA A 342 -8.68 3.03 21.37
C ALA A 342 -7.54 2.40 20.55
N ILE A 343 -7.36 2.84 19.30
CA ILE A 343 -6.26 2.36 18.44
C ILE A 343 -4.89 2.78 18.98
N GLU A 344 -4.75 4.03 19.48
CA GLU A 344 -3.51 4.48 20.11
C GLU A 344 -3.13 3.60 21.32
N SER A 345 -4.09 3.04 22.05
CA SER A 345 -3.82 2.10 23.13
C SER A 345 -3.16 0.80 22.65
N LEU A 346 -3.51 0.32 21.46
CA LEU A 346 -2.90 -0.86 20.85
C LEU A 346 -1.43 -0.64 20.46
N ARG A 347 -1.04 0.61 20.22
CA ARG A 347 0.35 0.98 19.94
C ARG A 347 1.31 0.62 21.09
N LYS A 348 0.81 0.57 22.33
CA LYS A 348 1.61 0.22 23.50
C LYS A 348 1.94 -1.28 23.59
N LEU A 349 1.24 -2.11 22.85
CA LEU A 349 1.49 -3.55 22.76
C LEU A 349 2.68 -3.81 21.80
N ASP A 350 3.42 -4.89 22.05
CA ASP A 350 4.35 -5.40 21.05
C ASP A 350 3.60 -5.93 19.81
N LYS A 351 4.32 -6.13 18.70
CA LYS A 351 3.70 -6.52 17.42
C LYS A 351 2.92 -7.85 17.52
N PRO A 352 3.44 -8.93 18.16
CA PRO A 352 2.69 -10.17 18.33
C PRO A 352 1.40 -10.01 19.13
N ALA A 353 1.45 -9.35 20.29
CA ALA A 353 0.27 -9.13 21.15
C ALA A 353 -0.76 -8.23 20.45
N ARG A 354 -0.32 -7.18 19.76
CA ARG A 354 -1.19 -6.32 18.97
C ARG A 354 -1.90 -7.10 17.86
N ARG A 355 -1.16 -7.92 17.10
CA ARG A 355 -1.74 -8.74 16.05
C ARG A 355 -2.75 -9.75 16.59
N ALA A 356 -2.45 -10.44 17.69
CA ALA A 356 -3.37 -11.36 18.35
C ALA A 356 -4.67 -10.65 18.76
N ARG A 357 -4.56 -9.45 19.35
CA ARG A 357 -5.72 -8.65 19.75
C ARG A 357 -6.59 -8.22 18.56
N LEU A 358 -5.98 -7.77 17.48
CA LEU A 358 -6.68 -7.37 16.25
C LEU A 358 -7.34 -8.58 15.56
N THR A 359 -6.66 -9.73 15.49
CA THR A 359 -7.26 -10.95 14.94
C THR A 359 -8.49 -11.39 15.75
N ALA A 360 -8.44 -11.34 17.08
CA ALA A 360 -9.59 -11.64 17.93
C ALA A 360 -10.78 -10.67 17.68
N LEU A 361 -10.47 -9.38 17.49
CA LEU A 361 -11.48 -8.36 17.16
C LEU A 361 -12.10 -8.58 15.78
N ALA A 362 -11.30 -8.96 14.78
CA ALA A 362 -11.80 -9.27 13.43
C ALA A 362 -12.80 -10.44 13.46
N ILE A 363 -12.45 -11.54 14.14
CA ILE A 363 -13.33 -12.72 14.28
C ILE A 363 -14.65 -12.35 14.96
N ALA A 364 -14.61 -11.59 16.05
CA ALA A 364 -15.82 -11.13 16.73
C ALA A 364 -16.69 -10.22 15.84
N THR A 365 -16.06 -9.44 14.97
CA THR A 365 -16.73 -8.56 14.01
C THR A 365 -17.46 -9.34 12.93
N ASP A 366 -16.83 -10.38 12.39
CA ASP A 366 -17.41 -11.23 11.34
C ASP A 366 -18.58 -12.06 11.89
N GLN A 367 -18.50 -12.55 13.12
CA GLN A 367 -19.60 -13.27 13.79
C GLN A 367 -20.81 -12.36 14.00
N ALA A 368 -20.61 -11.12 14.47
CA ALA A 368 -21.69 -10.15 14.68
C ALA A 368 -22.32 -9.63 13.36
N ALA A 369 -21.67 -9.81 12.23
CA ALA A 369 -22.22 -9.45 10.92
C ALA A 369 -23.00 -10.61 10.26
N ALA A 370 -22.84 -11.83 10.76
CA ALA A 370 -23.53 -13.04 10.30
C ALA A 370 -24.85 -13.31 11.07
N GLU A 371 -25.05 -12.69 12.22
CA GLU A 371 -26.28 -12.68 13.04
C GLU A 371 -27.23 -11.52 12.61
#